data_2666c6d40c81a21be4e68d505e5f00fd
#
_entry.id   2666c6d40c81a21be4e68d505e5f00fd
#
_cell.length_a   1.000
_cell.length_b   1.000
_cell.length_c   1.000
_cell.angle_alpha   90.00
_cell.angle_beta   90.00
_cell.angle_gamma   90.00
#
_symmetry.space_group_name_H-M   'P 1'
#
loop_
_entity.id
_entity.type
_entity.pdbx_description
1 polymer ?
#
loop_
_entity_poly.entity_id
_entity_poly.type
_entity_poly.pdbx_seq_one_letter_code
_entity_poly.pdbx_strand_id
1 'polypeptide(L)' 'MIDMIPVESSNVVAIGYGDNTLYVKYSSGMYKYDNVPKEVAEKLLNADSKGRFMNDYIKGSYNCTKVNLHQ' A
#
# COMPACT_ATOMS: atom_id res chain seq x y z
N MET A 1 8.38 -12.78 -5.14
CA MET A 1 6.92 -12.69 -5.01
C MET A 1 6.53 -11.93 -3.75
N ILE A 2 5.56 -11.05 -3.85
CA ILE A 2 5.12 -10.23 -2.73
C ILE A 2 3.87 -10.84 -2.12
N ASP A 3 3.94 -11.12 -0.82
CA ASP A 3 2.78 -11.61 -0.10
C ASP A 3 1.89 -10.43 0.25
N MET A 4 0.63 -10.51 -0.17
CA MET A 4 -0.35 -9.48 0.14
C MET A 4 -1.10 -9.87 1.40
N ILE A 5 -1.10 -8.97 2.37
CA ILE A 5 -1.75 -9.20 3.67
C ILE A 5 -3.12 -8.55 3.64
N PRO A 6 -4.20 -9.33 3.76
CA PRO A 6 -5.55 -8.75 3.79
C PRO A 6 -5.71 -7.86 5.01
N VAL A 7 -6.40 -6.74 4.84
CA VAL A 7 -6.66 -5.82 5.94
C VAL A 7 -8.12 -5.46 5.96
N GLU A 8 -8.60 -5.09 7.14
CA GLU A 8 -9.98 -4.60 7.29
C GLU A 8 -9.97 -3.09 7.21
N SER A 9 -10.45 -2.58 6.09
CA SER A 9 -10.53 -1.15 5.86
C SER A 9 -11.62 -0.91 4.82
N SER A 10 -12.20 0.26 4.85
CA SER A 10 -13.28 0.58 3.91
C SER A 10 -12.77 0.66 2.47
N ASN A 11 -11.52 1.06 2.27
CA ASN A 11 -10.98 1.28 0.93
C ASN A 11 -9.84 0.34 0.57
N VAL A 12 -9.03 -0.04 1.55
CA VAL A 12 -7.84 -0.85 1.31
C VAL A 12 -8.18 -2.31 1.54
N VAL A 13 -7.88 -3.14 0.55
CA VAL A 13 -8.20 -4.57 0.59
C VAL A 13 -7.03 -5.38 1.12
N ALA A 14 -5.82 -5.05 0.68
CA ALA A 14 -4.63 -5.80 1.08
C ALA A 14 -3.40 -4.93 0.91
N ILE A 15 -2.33 -5.29 1.63
CA ILE A 15 -1.08 -4.55 1.62
C ILE A 15 0.06 -5.56 1.51
N GLY A 16 1.04 -5.26 0.66
CA GLY A 16 2.24 -6.05 0.53
C GLY A 16 3.47 -5.17 0.52
N TYR A 17 4.63 -5.74 0.83
CA TYR A 17 5.86 -4.99 0.85
C TYR A 17 7.03 -5.88 0.46
N GLY A 18 7.94 -5.35 -0.33
CA GLY A 18 9.18 -6.02 -0.69
C GLY A 18 10.03 -5.12 -1.56
N ASP A 19 11.35 -5.26 -1.45
CA ASP A 19 12.32 -4.49 -2.26
C ASP A 19 12.06 -2.99 -2.19
N ASN A 20 11.81 -2.48 -0.98
CA ASN A 20 11.53 -1.06 -0.74
C ASN A 20 10.32 -0.56 -1.50
N THR A 21 9.43 -1.45 -1.89
CA THR A 21 8.22 -1.10 -2.63
C THR A 21 7.01 -1.51 -1.81
N LEU A 22 6.08 -0.59 -1.65
CA LEU A 22 4.83 -0.84 -0.97
C LEU A 22 3.74 -1.09 -2.00
N TYR A 23 3.04 -2.21 -1.86
CA TYR A 23 1.92 -2.56 -2.73
C TYR A 23 0.64 -2.40 -1.94
N VAL A 24 -0.30 -1.63 -2.47
CA VAL A 24 -1.58 -1.40 -1.82
C VAL A 24 -2.68 -1.73 -2.80
N LYS A 25 -3.52 -2.69 -2.41
CA LYS A 25 -4.66 -3.07 -3.22
C LYS A 25 -5.90 -2.37 -2.69
N TYR A 26 -6.51 -1.56 -3.53
CA TYR A 26 -7.80 -0.92 -3.26
C TYR A 26 -8.89 -1.71 -3.98
N SER A 27 -10.13 -1.40 -3.65
CA SER A 27 -11.25 -2.01 -4.37
C SER A 27 -11.24 -1.66 -5.86
N SER A 28 -10.64 -0.53 -6.22
CA SER A 28 -10.58 -0.08 -7.61
C SER A 28 -9.33 -0.55 -8.35
N GLY A 29 -8.37 -1.17 -7.69
CA GLY A 29 -7.16 -1.63 -8.34
C GLY A 29 -5.98 -1.68 -7.40
N MET A 30 -4.82 -2.02 -7.94
CA MET A 30 -3.61 -2.13 -7.15
C MET A 30 -2.60 -1.08 -7.58
N TYR A 31 -1.91 -0.52 -6.59
CA TYR A 31 -0.91 0.51 -6.81
C TYR A 31 0.37 0.15 -6.08
N LYS A 32 1.49 0.56 -6.63
CA LYS A 32 2.77 0.41 -5.95
C LYS A 32 3.39 1.77 -5.70
N TYR A 33 4.07 1.88 -4.58
CA TYR A 33 4.75 3.10 -4.17
C TYR A 33 6.23 2.78 -4.00
N ASP A 34 7.09 3.52 -4.72
CA ASP A 34 8.52 3.22 -4.78
C ASP A 34 9.26 3.86 -3.62
N ASN A 35 10.34 3.20 -3.20
CA ASN A 35 11.28 3.72 -2.19
C ASN A 35 10.60 4.02 -0.86
N VAL A 36 9.71 3.13 -0.44
CA VAL A 36 9.03 3.24 0.85
C VAL A 36 9.85 2.48 1.89
N PRO A 37 10.33 3.14 2.97
CA PRO A 37 11.06 2.43 4.01
C PRO A 37 10.18 1.39 4.68
N LYS A 38 10.83 0.32 5.17
CA LYS A 38 10.10 -0.76 5.83
C LYS A 38 9.31 -0.25 7.03
N GLU A 39 9.88 0.70 7.77
CA GLU A 39 9.20 1.26 8.95
C GLU A 39 7.87 1.89 8.59
N VAL A 40 7.81 2.55 7.43
CA VAL A 40 6.58 3.19 6.97
C VAL A 40 5.53 2.13 6.64
N ALA A 41 5.94 1.06 5.99
CA ALA A 41 5.02 -0.04 5.68
C ALA A 41 4.50 -0.68 6.96
N GLU A 42 5.35 -0.85 7.96
CA GLU A 42 4.93 -1.42 9.24
C GLU A 42 3.94 -0.50 9.96
N LYS A 43 4.17 0.81 9.91
CA LYS A 43 3.24 1.75 10.51
C LYS A 43 1.88 1.72 9.83
N LEU A 44 1.89 1.56 8.51
CA LEU A 44 0.63 1.44 7.77
C LEU A 44 -0.14 0.19 8.21
N LEU A 45 0.56 -0.94 8.36
CA LEU A 45 -0.10 -2.18 8.78
C LEU A 45 -0.70 -2.08 10.17
N ASN A 46 -0.12 -1.24 11.03
CA ASN A 46 -0.59 -1.06 12.40
C ASN A 46 -1.52 0.14 12.56
N ALA A 47 -1.78 0.88 11.50
CA ALA A 47 -2.63 2.05 11.58
C ALA A 47 -4.08 1.67 11.80
N ASP A 48 -4.79 2.45 12.61
CA ASP A 48 -6.21 2.23 12.86
C ASP A 48 -7.03 2.47 11.58
N SER A 49 -6.64 3.47 10.80
CA SER A 49 -7.27 3.74 9.53
C SER A 49 -6.21 3.72 8.44
N LYS A 50 -6.20 2.64 7.63
CA LYS A 50 -5.23 2.49 6.57
C LYS A 50 -5.42 3.53 5.48
N GLY A 51 -6.67 3.82 5.13
CA GLY A 51 -6.95 4.81 4.12
C GLY A 51 -6.46 6.20 4.51
N ARG A 52 -6.68 6.56 5.77
CA ARG A 52 -6.23 7.85 6.26
C ARG A 52 -4.70 7.93 6.30
N PHE A 53 -4.06 6.86 6.75
CA PHE A 53 -2.59 6.81 6.77
C PHE A 53 -2.04 6.99 5.36
N MET A 54 -2.66 6.34 4.37
CA MET A 54 -2.24 6.49 2.98
C MET A 54 -2.34 7.95 2.54
N ASN A 55 -3.46 8.61 2.85
CA ASN A 55 -3.62 10.01 2.47
C ASN A 55 -2.62 10.92 3.16
N ASP A 56 -2.38 10.70 4.45
CA ASP A 56 -1.58 11.62 5.26
C ASP A 56 -0.09 11.46 5.03
N TYR A 57 0.38 10.23 4.78
CA TYR A 57 1.82 9.95 4.80
C TYR A 57 2.36 9.31 3.54
N ILE A 58 1.53 8.68 2.73
CA ILE A 58 2.01 7.92 1.57
C ILE A 58 1.72 8.64 0.27
N LYS A 59 0.47 8.99 0.04
CA LYS A 59 0.09 9.67 -1.19
C LYS A 59 0.74 11.03 -1.26
N GLY A 60 1.39 11.31 -2.38
CA GLY A 60 2.09 12.57 -2.56
C GLY A 60 3.50 12.59 -2.00
N SER A 61 3.88 11.59 -1.22
CA SER A 61 5.23 11.50 -0.66
C SER A 61 6.13 10.54 -1.43
N TYR A 62 5.54 9.59 -2.14
CA TYR A 62 6.27 8.57 -2.88
C TYR A 62 5.72 8.46 -4.28
N ASN A 63 6.58 8.02 -5.21
CA ASN A 63 6.15 7.77 -6.57
C ASN A 63 5.15 6.63 -6.58
N CYS A 64 4.03 6.83 -7.25
CA CYS A 64 2.96 5.87 -7.29
C CYS A 64 2.71 5.44 -8.72
N THR A 65 2.59 4.15 -8.93
CA THR A 65 2.29 3.59 -10.25
C THR A 65 1.15 2.59 -10.10
N LYS A 66 0.18 2.69 -10.97
CA LYS A 66 -0.89 1.70 -10.98
C LYS A 66 -0.35 0.39 -11.54
N VAL A 67 -0.56 -0.70 -10.80
CA VAL A 67 -0.14 -2.02 -11.24
C VAL A 67 -1.21 -2.63 -12.11
N ASN A 68 -0.82 -3.01 -13.31
CA ASN A 68 -1.75 -3.65 -14.22
C ASN A 68 -1.75 -5.14 -13.93
N LEU A 69 -2.78 -5.61 -13.25
CA LEU A 69 -2.92 -7.02 -12.88
C LEU A 69 -3.50 -7.86 -13.99
N HIS A 70 -4.02 -7.21 -15.00
CA HIS A 70 -4.69 -7.90 -16.09
C HIS A 70 -3.75 -8.13 -17.25
N GLN A 71 -3.82 -9.30 -17.82
CA GLN A 71 -2.99 -9.68 -18.96
C GLN A 71 -3.78 -9.70 -20.24
#